data_8733098805994fb4c18fb48f48b784d7
#
_entry.id   8733098805994fb4c18fb48f48b784d7
#
_cell.length_a   1.000
_cell.length_b   1.000
_cell.length_c   1.000
_cell.angle_alpha   90.00
_cell.angle_beta   90.00
_cell.angle_gamma   90.00
#
_symmetry.space_group_name_H-M   'P 1'
#
loop_
_entity.id
_entity.type
_entity.pdbx_description
1 polymer ?
#
loop_
_entity_poly.entity_id
_entity_poly.type
_entity_poly.pdbx_seq_one_letter_code
_entity_poly.pdbx_strand_id
1 'polypeptide(L)'
;MTEHLTVDGGTLAYELTGTAGPLVVLAHGMGDSREAYRFLVPGLVAAGYRVAAVDLRGCGESSVGWPSYSRTDIAGDLIALVQHLGGPAVLVGHSISGGAVTVAAAQAPELVTAAVELSPFTRQPHFSLGDLRVAAYRRGMVHLLGTGLLGSASQWRKYLEVAYPGPKPADWDARLRQIDAMLHEPGRMKAVQRMGTTPAKDAGAKLGDVRCPVLVVQGTLDPDWVSPQAEGEAIVAELPAGLGRLAMITGAGHYPHVQFPEQVLAAMLPFLGQVRA
;
A
#
# COMPACT_ATOMS: atom_id res chain seq x y z
N MET A 1 -11.06 16.94 -6.27
CA MET A 1 -11.64 16.69 -7.62
C MET A 1 -10.79 15.62 -8.27
N THR A 2 -11.41 14.55 -8.81
CA THR A 2 -10.67 13.47 -9.50
C THR A 2 -10.01 13.99 -10.78
N GLU A 3 -8.73 13.73 -10.92
CA GLU A 3 -7.93 13.99 -12.12
C GLU A 3 -7.50 12.65 -12.73
N HIS A 4 -7.09 12.69 -14.00
CA HIS A 4 -6.75 11.48 -14.75
C HIS A 4 -5.41 11.63 -15.48
N LEU A 5 -4.55 10.63 -15.35
CA LEU A 5 -3.29 10.52 -16.08
C LEU A 5 -3.35 9.34 -17.04
N THR A 6 -3.17 9.58 -18.31
CA THR A 6 -2.98 8.51 -19.30
C THR A 6 -1.55 8.00 -19.24
N VAL A 7 -1.40 6.70 -19.07
CA VAL A 7 -0.12 5.98 -19.08
C VAL A 7 -0.20 4.84 -20.08
N ASP A 8 0.93 4.16 -20.34
CA ASP A 8 0.91 3.01 -21.24
C ASP A 8 -0.02 1.90 -20.70
N GLY A 9 -0.99 1.53 -21.51
CA GLY A 9 -1.99 0.50 -21.21
C GLY A 9 -3.26 0.98 -20.52
N GLY A 10 -3.39 2.28 -20.15
CA GLY A 10 -4.66 2.76 -19.53
C GLY A 10 -4.59 4.14 -18.91
N THR A 11 -5.52 4.39 -18.00
CA THR A 11 -5.67 5.68 -17.32
C THR A 11 -5.69 5.46 -15.81
N LEU A 12 -4.92 6.26 -15.08
CA LEU A 12 -4.91 6.32 -13.62
C LEU A 12 -5.76 7.49 -13.17
N ALA A 13 -6.60 7.25 -12.17
CA ALA A 13 -7.34 8.30 -11.48
C ALA A 13 -6.61 8.67 -10.19
N TYR A 14 -6.51 9.96 -9.88
CA TYR A 14 -5.91 10.45 -8.66
C TYR A 14 -6.61 11.72 -8.16
N GLU A 15 -6.38 12.05 -6.92
CA GLU A 15 -6.81 13.31 -6.33
C GLU A 15 -5.61 14.02 -5.70
N LEU A 16 -5.40 15.28 -6.11
CA LEU A 16 -4.35 16.13 -5.57
C LEU A 16 -4.94 17.10 -4.54
N THR A 17 -4.42 17.07 -3.31
CA THR A 17 -4.84 17.94 -2.20
C THR A 17 -3.62 18.72 -1.69
N GLY A 18 -3.84 20.00 -1.36
CA GLY A 18 -2.76 20.94 -1.02
C GLY A 18 -2.21 21.65 -2.26
N THR A 19 -1.83 22.92 -2.10
CA THR A 19 -1.41 23.79 -3.21
C THR A 19 0.10 24.00 -3.28
N ALA A 20 0.83 23.71 -2.19
CA ALA A 20 2.26 23.98 -2.07
C ALA A 20 2.93 22.94 -1.16
N GLY A 21 4.26 22.89 -1.21
CA GLY A 21 5.10 22.00 -0.40
C GLY A 21 5.57 20.76 -1.15
N PRO A 22 6.39 19.93 -0.50
CA PRO A 22 6.88 18.68 -1.07
C PRO A 22 5.74 17.73 -1.43
N LEU A 23 5.91 17.01 -2.53
CA LEU A 23 4.91 16.05 -3.01
C LEU A 23 4.99 14.73 -2.23
N VAL A 24 3.83 14.22 -1.82
CA VAL A 24 3.63 12.87 -1.28
C VAL A 24 2.62 12.15 -2.17
N VAL A 25 2.98 10.99 -2.69
CA VAL A 25 2.08 10.14 -3.49
C VAL A 25 1.69 8.92 -2.66
N LEU A 26 0.38 8.69 -2.51
CA LEU A 26 -0.21 7.63 -1.70
C LEU A 26 -0.84 6.57 -2.60
N ALA A 27 -0.36 5.33 -2.52
CA ALA A 27 -0.80 4.19 -3.31
C ALA A 27 -1.37 3.09 -2.40
N HIS A 28 -2.66 2.79 -2.55
CA HIS A 28 -3.40 1.84 -1.71
C HIS A 28 -3.05 0.37 -1.97
N GLY A 29 -3.60 -0.54 -1.19
CA GLY A 29 -3.47 -1.99 -1.35
C GLY A 29 -4.46 -2.59 -2.34
N MET A 30 -4.29 -3.88 -2.64
CA MET A 30 -5.21 -4.65 -3.47
C MET A 30 -6.66 -4.51 -3.00
N GLY A 31 -7.61 -4.39 -3.94
CA GLY A 31 -9.05 -4.41 -3.64
C GLY A 31 -9.58 -3.19 -2.89
N ASP A 32 -8.86 -2.10 -2.88
CA ASP A 32 -9.21 -0.83 -2.26
C ASP A 32 -9.20 0.31 -3.31
N SER A 33 -9.20 1.56 -2.87
CA SER A 33 -9.10 2.76 -3.68
C SER A 33 -8.35 3.85 -2.91
N ARG A 34 -8.08 5.00 -3.55
CA ARG A 34 -7.47 6.18 -2.92
C ARG A 34 -8.13 6.63 -1.62
N GLU A 35 -9.41 6.30 -1.43
CA GLU A 35 -10.16 6.54 -0.19
C GLU A 35 -9.58 5.82 1.05
N ALA A 36 -8.69 4.85 0.87
CA ALA A 36 -7.93 4.25 1.97
C ALA A 36 -7.16 5.30 2.79
N TYR A 37 -6.79 6.42 2.15
CA TYR A 37 -5.98 7.45 2.78
C TYR A 37 -6.77 8.65 3.33
N ARG A 38 -8.12 8.59 3.36
CA ARG A 38 -9.01 9.68 3.80
C ARG A 38 -8.70 10.24 5.19
N PHE A 39 -8.10 9.43 6.08
CA PHE A 39 -7.69 9.86 7.42
C PHE A 39 -6.24 10.37 7.50
N LEU A 40 -5.37 9.99 6.55
CA LEU A 40 -3.98 10.50 6.52
C LEU A 40 -3.84 11.81 5.75
N VAL A 41 -4.58 11.96 4.64
CA VAL A 41 -4.48 13.14 3.76
C VAL A 41 -4.63 14.45 4.51
N PRO A 42 -5.64 14.65 5.40
CA PRO A 42 -5.78 15.91 6.13
C PRO A 42 -4.57 16.25 7.01
N GLY A 43 -4.00 15.24 7.69
CA GLY A 43 -2.84 15.41 8.56
C GLY A 43 -1.55 15.76 7.77
N LEU A 44 -1.34 15.13 6.62
CA LEU A 44 -0.21 15.44 5.74
C LEU A 44 -0.34 16.84 5.14
N VAL A 45 -1.53 17.22 4.69
CA VAL A 45 -1.79 18.58 4.16
C VAL A 45 -1.61 19.65 5.24
N ALA A 46 -2.12 19.40 6.45
CA ALA A 46 -1.92 20.30 7.59
C ALA A 46 -0.43 20.45 7.97
N ALA A 47 0.39 19.41 7.73
CA ALA A 47 1.84 19.45 7.90
C ALA A 47 2.58 20.13 6.72
N GLY A 48 1.84 20.66 5.73
CA GLY A 48 2.39 21.43 4.61
C GLY A 48 2.91 20.59 3.46
N TYR A 49 2.35 19.40 3.24
CA TYR A 49 2.62 18.58 2.06
C TYR A 49 1.54 18.76 0.99
N ARG A 50 1.93 18.62 -0.26
CA ARG A 50 1.04 18.44 -1.40
C ARG A 50 0.85 16.93 -1.59
N VAL A 51 -0.37 16.43 -1.50
CA VAL A 51 -0.68 15.00 -1.40
C VAL A 51 -1.48 14.54 -2.59
N ALA A 52 -0.95 13.58 -3.35
CA ALA A 52 -1.67 12.89 -4.43
C ALA A 52 -2.03 11.47 -3.99
N ALA A 53 -3.31 11.17 -3.84
CA ALA A 53 -3.81 9.82 -3.61
C ALA A 53 -4.27 9.21 -4.94
N VAL A 54 -3.69 8.08 -5.35
CA VAL A 54 -3.94 7.45 -6.65
C VAL A 54 -4.72 6.15 -6.48
N ASP A 55 -5.65 5.90 -7.39
CA ASP A 55 -6.24 4.59 -7.59
C ASP A 55 -5.30 3.73 -8.43
N LEU A 56 -4.91 2.57 -7.93
CA LEU A 56 -4.07 1.63 -8.67
C LEU A 56 -4.75 1.18 -9.97
N ARG A 57 -3.94 0.73 -10.93
CA ARG A 57 -4.44 0.06 -12.13
C ARG A 57 -5.49 -1.00 -11.76
N GLY A 58 -6.68 -0.93 -12.37
CA GLY A 58 -7.78 -1.86 -12.10
C GLY A 58 -8.61 -1.59 -10.85
N CYS A 59 -8.34 -0.52 -10.09
CA CYS A 59 -9.06 -0.15 -8.87
C CYS A 59 -9.70 1.24 -8.99
N GLY A 60 -10.64 1.54 -8.09
CA GLY A 60 -11.30 2.83 -8.00
C GLY A 60 -11.83 3.33 -9.33
N GLU A 61 -11.45 4.53 -9.74
CA GLU A 61 -11.81 5.14 -11.03
C GLU A 61 -10.72 4.94 -12.11
N SER A 62 -9.60 4.27 -11.80
CA SER A 62 -8.60 3.88 -12.80
C SER A 62 -9.15 2.83 -13.75
N SER A 63 -8.67 2.79 -14.99
CA SER A 63 -9.14 1.83 -15.99
C SER A 63 -8.84 0.38 -15.60
N VAL A 64 -9.60 -0.55 -16.17
CA VAL A 64 -9.44 -2.01 -16.04
C VAL A 64 -8.82 -2.62 -17.31
N GLY A 65 -8.49 -3.90 -17.28
CA GLY A 65 -8.06 -4.61 -18.50
C GLY A 65 -6.56 -4.52 -18.78
N TRP A 66 -5.76 -4.12 -17.83
CA TRP A 66 -4.30 -4.03 -17.98
C TRP A 66 -3.65 -5.39 -18.27
N PRO A 67 -2.57 -5.42 -19.06
CA PRO A 67 -1.87 -6.66 -19.39
C PRO A 67 -1.20 -7.30 -18.19
N SER A 68 -0.77 -6.50 -17.20
CA SER A 68 -0.11 -6.95 -15.97
C SER A 68 -0.49 -6.10 -14.77
N TYR A 69 -0.30 -6.66 -13.56
CA TYR A 69 -0.60 -6.05 -12.26
C TYR A 69 0.55 -6.28 -11.28
N SER A 70 1.78 -6.43 -11.77
CA SER A 70 2.97 -6.64 -10.94
C SER A 70 3.32 -5.39 -10.14
N ARG A 71 4.14 -5.56 -9.10
CA ARG A 71 4.70 -4.44 -8.35
C ARG A 71 5.56 -3.55 -9.24
N THR A 72 6.25 -4.15 -10.20
CA THR A 72 7.05 -3.43 -11.21
C THR A 72 6.18 -2.55 -12.11
N ASP A 73 5.00 -3.04 -12.54
CA ASP A 73 4.08 -2.24 -13.35
C ASP A 73 3.45 -1.10 -12.54
N ILE A 74 3.04 -1.38 -11.30
CA ILE A 74 2.52 -0.35 -10.38
C ILE A 74 3.62 0.70 -10.11
N ALA A 75 4.87 0.30 -9.95
CA ALA A 75 6.00 1.21 -9.78
C ALA A 75 6.16 2.13 -10.99
N GLY A 76 6.02 1.61 -12.21
CA GLY A 76 6.01 2.40 -13.44
C GLY A 76 4.91 3.45 -13.46
N ASP A 77 3.70 3.09 -13.02
CA ASP A 77 2.58 4.02 -12.88
C ASP A 77 2.89 5.15 -11.88
N LEU A 78 3.47 4.79 -10.73
CA LEU A 78 3.83 5.78 -9.70
C LEU A 78 4.93 6.73 -10.19
N ILE A 79 5.95 6.23 -10.89
CA ILE A 79 7.00 7.04 -11.51
C ILE A 79 6.38 8.02 -12.53
N ALA A 80 5.48 7.54 -13.40
CA ALA A 80 4.80 8.39 -14.37
C ALA A 80 3.95 9.48 -13.69
N LEU A 81 3.26 9.13 -12.60
CA LEU A 81 2.47 10.11 -11.84
C LEU A 81 3.37 11.16 -11.16
N VAL A 82 4.51 10.75 -10.56
CA VAL A 82 5.48 11.66 -9.96
C VAL A 82 6.03 12.64 -11.02
N GLN A 83 6.39 12.14 -12.19
CA GLN A 83 6.87 12.99 -13.31
C GLN A 83 5.78 13.97 -13.76
N HIS A 84 4.54 13.51 -13.91
CA HIS A 84 3.40 14.34 -14.31
C HIS A 84 3.14 15.48 -13.31
N LEU A 85 3.29 15.21 -12.02
CA LEU A 85 3.07 16.17 -10.93
C LEU A 85 4.27 17.08 -10.64
N GLY A 86 5.35 16.95 -11.41
CA GLY A 86 6.55 17.77 -11.30
C GLY A 86 7.42 17.42 -10.08
N GLY A 87 7.50 16.10 -9.74
CA GLY A 87 8.33 15.57 -8.63
C GLY A 87 9.72 16.18 -8.53
N PRO A 88 10.54 15.73 -7.61
CA PRO A 88 10.49 14.43 -6.91
C PRO A 88 9.45 14.37 -5.78
N ALA A 89 9.20 13.14 -5.29
CA ALA A 89 8.17 12.86 -4.30
C ALA A 89 8.62 11.87 -3.22
N VAL A 90 7.93 11.91 -2.09
CA VAL A 90 7.86 10.77 -1.17
C VAL A 90 6.78 9.82 -1.69
N LEU A 91 7.08 8.53 -1.76
CA LEU A 91 6.09 7.50 -2.10
C LEU A 91 5.64 6.77 -0.84
N VAL A 92 4.33 6.62 -0.68
CA VAL A 92 3.71 5.86 0.41
C VAL A 92 2.90 4.73 -0.20
N GLY A 93 3.26 3.49 0.08
CA GLY A 93 2.59 2.31 -0.45
C GLY A 93 2.03 1.42 0.65
N HIS A 94 0.77 0.99 0.50
CA HIS A 94 0.16 0.01 1.38
C HIS A 94 0.15 -1.38 0.73
N SER A 95 0.46 -2.43 1.50
CA SER A 95 0.35 -3.82 1.06
C SER A 95 1.15 -4.09 -0.23
N ILE A 96 0.51 -4.48 -1.34
CA ILE A 96 1.17 -4.68 -2.65
C ILE A 96 1.92 -3.42 -3.11
N SER A 97 1.38 -2.24 -2.83
CA SER A 97 2.03 -0.97 -3.18
C SER A 97 3.25 -0.67 -2.31
N GLY A 98 3.38 -1.28 -1.13
CA GLY A 98 4.64 -1.25 -0.35
C GLY A 98 5.80 -1.78 -1.18
N GLY A 99 5.64 -2.97 -1.78
CA GLY A 99 6.64 -3.48 -2.71
C GLY A 99 6.80 -2.64 -3.98
N ALA A 100 5.72 -2.03 -4.49
CA ALA A 100 5.81 -1.19 -5.68
C ALA A 100 6.62 0.10 -5.42
N VAL A 101 6.47 0.74 -4.26
CA VAL A 101 7.29 1.93 -3.93
C VAL A 101 8.76 1.59 -3.73
N THR A 102 9.08 0.39 -3.22
CA THR A 102 10.45 -0.14 -3.18
C THR A 102 11.04 -0.25 -4.59
N VAL A 103 10.28 -0.84 -5.52
CA VAL A 103 10.71 -0.95 -6.93
C VAL A 103 10.90 0.43 -7.55
N ALA A 104 9.97 1.36 -7.35
CA ALA A 104 10.06 2.73 -7.86
C ALA A 104 11.29 3.46 -7.30
N ALA A 105 11.54 3.35 -5.99
CA ALA A 105 12.71 3.95 -5.33
C ALA A 105 14.06 3.41 -5.85
N ALA A 106 14.10 2.13 -6.23
CA ALA A 106 15.28 1.52 -6.82
C ALA A 106 15.46 1.87 -8.32
N GLN A 107 14.37 2.02 -9.07
CA GLN A 107 14.41 2.28 -10.52
C GLN A 107 14.58 3.76 -10.88
N ALA A 108 14.04 4.66 -10.05
CA ALA A 108 14.06 6.11 -10.30
C ALA A 108 14.50 6.88 -9.02
N PRO A 109 15.74 6.67 -8.55
CA PRO A 109 16.22 7.27 -7.29
C PRO A 109 16.21 8.80 -7.31
N GLU A 110 16.28 9.42 -8.48
CA GLU A 110 16.19 10.88 -8.64
C GLU A 110 14.77 11.42 -8.46
N LEU A 111 13.74 10.57 -8.59
CA LEU A 111 12.33 10.94 -8.45
C LEU A 111 11.74 10.57 -7.09
N VAL A 112 12.41 9.70 -6.32
CA VAL A 112 11.90 9.21 -5.04
C VAL A 112 12.81 9.67 -3.90
N THR A 113 12.35 10.66 -3.14
CA THR A 113 13.12 11.24 -2.02
C THR A 113 13.08 10.39 -0.76
N ALA A 114 12.00 9.65 -0.55
CA ALA A 114 11.83 8.66 0.51
C ALA A 114 10.69 7.71 0.17
N ALA A 115 10.68 6.53 0.80
CA ALA A 115 9.59 5.58 0.72
C ALA A 115 9.00 5.30 2.12
N VAL A 116 7.67 5.16 2.19
CA VAL A 116 6.96 4.67 3.37
C VAL A 116 6.16 3.44 2.96
N GLU A 117 6.41 2.33 3.63
CA GLU A 117 5.76 1.06 3.37
C GLU A 117 4.80 0.73 4.52
N LEU A 118 3.50 0.71 4.26
CA LEU A 118 2.47 0.43 5.26
C LEU A 118 2.02 -1.03 5.14
N SER A 119 2.27 -1.86 6.15
CA SER A 119 1.95 -3.30 6.13
C SER A 119 2.32 -3.97 4.80
N PRO A 120 3.58 -3.86 4.35
CA PRO A 120 3.94 -4.13 2.96
C PRO A 120 4.04 -5.61 2.63
N PHE A 121 3.82 -5.93 1.35
CA PHE A 121 4.20 -7.18 0.70
C PHE A 121 5.40 -6.95 -0.24
N THR A 122 6.52 -6.54 0.33
CA THR A 122 7.77 -6.26 -0.40
C THR A 122 8.57 -7.54 -0.64
N ARG A 123 8.63 -8.43 0.36
CA ARG A 123 9.34 -9.71 0.25
C ARG A 123 8.39 -10.84 -0.14
N GLN A 124 8.92 -11.87 -0.80
CA GLN A 124 8.15 -13.08 -1.09
C GLN A 124 7.80 -13.78 0.23
N PRO A 125 6.50 -13.95 0.57
CA PRO A 125 6.14 -14.69 1.78
C PRO A 125 6.69 -16.12 1.76
N HIS A 126 7.26 -16.53 2.88
CA HIS A 126 7.62 -17.91 3.11
C HIS A 126 6.48 -18.59 3.87
N PHE A 127 6.03 -19.72 3.40
CA PHE A 127 4.96 -20.50 4.02
C PHE A 127 5.52 -21.81 4.61
N SER A 128 5.15 -22.09 5.85
CA SER A 128 5.35 -23.40 6.46
C SER A 128 4.03 -23.94 7.04
N LEU A 129 3.91 -25.26 7.14
CA LEU A 129 2.71 -25.85 7.75
C LEU A 129 2.54 -25.46 9.23
N GLY A 130 3.65 -25.11 9.90
CA GLY A 130 3.66 -24.62 11.27
C GLY A 130 2.93 -23.29 11.43
N ASP A 131 2.94 -22.45 10.40
CA ASP A 131 2.34 -21.11 10.37
C ASP A 131 0.80 -21.16 10.57
N LEU A 132 0.18 -22.26 10.16
CA LEU A 132 -1.25 -22.49 10.33
C LEU A 132 -1.70 -22.63 11.79
N ARG A 133 -0.76 -22.74 12.75
CA ARG A 133 -1.05 -22.71 14.18
C ARG A 133 -1.44 -21.29 14.64
N VAL A 134 -0.99 -20.26 13.93
CA VAL A 134 -1.38 -18.86 14.21
C VAL A 134 -2.78 -18.62 13.65
N ALA A 135 -3.76 -18.52 14.54
CA ALA A 135 -5.18 -18.50 14.15
C ALA A 135 -5.56 -17.30 13.28
N ALA A 136 -4.98 -16.12 13.52
CA ALA A 136 -5.23 -14.92 12.72
C ALA A 136 -4.69 -15.10 11.30
N TYR A 137 -3.43 -15.52 11.16
CA TYR A 137 -2.78 -15.83 9.88
C TYR A 137 -3.58 -16.86 9.07
N ARG A 138 -3.92 -18.00 9.69
CA ARG A 138 -4.72 -19.03 9.03
C ARG A 138 -6.05 -18.51 8.49
N ARG A 139 -6.79 -17.69 9.28
CA ARG A 139 -8.06 -17.09 8.85
C ARG A 139 -7.87 -16.10 7.70
N GLY A 140 -6.87 -15.23 7.79
CA GLY A 140 -6.49 -14.30 6.71
C GLY A 140 -6.20 -15.04 5.42
N MET A 141 -5.30 -16.04 5.47
CA MET A 141 -4.92 -16.86 4.32
C MET A 141 -6.09 -17.60 3.66
N VAL A 142 -7.02 -18.18 4.45
CA VAL A 142 -8.20 -18.87 3.90
C VAL A 142 -9.05 -17.91 3.07
N HIS A 143 -9.28 -16.70 3.56
CA HIS A 143 -10.10 -15.72 2.86
C HIS A 143 -9.37 -15.08 1.67
N LEU A 144 -8.06 -14.82 1.78
CA LEU A 144 -7.24 -14.36 0.65
C LEU A 144 -7.20 -15.40 -0.48
N LEU A 145 -6.99 -16.68 -0.15
CA LEU A 145 -7.03 -17.77 -1.13
C LEU A 145 -8.42 -17.89 -1.77
N GLY A 146 -9.49 -17.80 -0.96
CA GLY A 146 -10.87 -17.80 -1.48
C GLY A 146 -11.13 -16.62 -2.42
N THR A 147 -10.60 -15.45 -2.12
CA THR A 147 -10.68 -14.27 -3.00
C THR A 147 -9.92 -14.50 -4.29
N GLY A 148 -8.66 -14.93 -4.20
CA GLY A 148 -7.78 -15.13 -5.35
C GLY A 148 -8.25 -16.25 -6.28
N LEU A 149 -8.62 -17.41 -5.73
CA LEU A 149 -9.01 -18.59 -6.52
C LEU A 149 -10.43 -18.48 -7.08
N LEU A 150 -11.39 -17.97 -6.28
CA LEU A 150 -12.79 -17.96 -6.64
C LEU A 150 -13.27 -16.61 -7.19
N GLY A 151 -12.49 -15.54 -7.12
CA GLY A 151 -12.93 -14.20 -7.49
C GLY A 151 -14.10 -13.72 -6.65
N SER A 152 -14.11 -14.01 -5.35
CA SER A 152 -15.26 -13.81 -4.49
C SER A 152 -15.16 -12.54 -3.66
N ALA A 153 -16.01 -11.55 -3.94
CA ALA A 153 -16.14 -10.34 -3.12
C ALA A 153 -16.57 -10.67 -1.68
N SER A 154 -17.35 -11.71 -1.48
CA SER A 154 -17.74 -12.20 -0.15
C SER A 154 -16.54 -12.69 0.66
N GLN A 155 -15.58 -13.38 0.02
CA GLN A 155 -14.34 -13.79 0.69
C GLN A 155 -13.43 -12.59 0.99
N TRP A 156 -13.39 -11.61 0.08
CA TRP A 156 -12.68 -10.36 0.32
C TRP A 156 -13.25 -9.61 1.53
N ARG A 157 -14.56 -9.49 1.63
CA ARG A 157 -15.22 -8.90 2.80
C ARG A 157 -14.86 -9.61 4.10
N LYS A 158 -14.88 -10.96 4.12
CA LYS A 158 -14.46 -11.74 5.29
C LYS A 158 -12.98 -11.55 5.63
N TYR A 159 -12.14 -11.40 4.60
CA TYR A 159 -10.73 -11.04 4.82
C TYR A 159 -10.62 -9.67 5.51
N LEU A 160 -11.33 -8.65 5.04
CA LEU A 160 -11.32 -7.32 5.66
C LEU A 160 -11.72 -7.37 7.15
N GLU A 161 -12.70 -8.21 7.52
CA GLU A 161 -13.06 -8.41 8.93
C GLU A 161 -11.88 -8.92 9.78
N VAL A 162 -11.05 -9.77 9.22
CA VAL A 162 -9.83 -10.30 9.89
C VAL A 162 -8.70 -9.29 9.85
N ALA A 163 -8.56 -8.56 8.74
CA ALA A 163 -7.50 -7.57 8.50
C ALA A 163 -7.63 -6.32 9.39
N TYR A 164 -8.81 -6.08 9.97
CA TYR A 164 -9.07 -5.01 10.94
C TYR A 164 -9.39 -5.61 12.32
N PRO A 165 -8.42 -6.17 13.06
CA PRO A 165 -8.66 -6.65 14.42
C PRO A 165 -8.99 -5.48 15.36
N GLY A 166 -9.83 -5.74 16.39
CA GLY A 166 -10.20 -4.72 17.38
C GLY A 166 -11.11 -3.60 16.84
N PRO A 167 -10.85 -2.33 17.17
CA PRO A 167 -11.72 -1.22 16.78
C PRO A 167 -11.80 -1.04 15.27
N LYS A 168 -13.01 -0.88 14.77
CA LYS A 168 -13.29 -0.53 13.38
C LYS A 168 -13.36 1.00 13.23
N PRO A 169 -12.97 1.59 12.07
CA PRO A 169 -13.16 3.01 11.82
C PRO A 169 -14.65 3.39 11.86
N ALA A 170 -14.96 4.64 12.20
CA ALA A 170 -16.34 5.10 12.37
C ALA A 170 -17.23 4.93 11.13
N ASP A 171 -16.62 4.94 9.95
CA ASP A 171 -17.28 4.79 8.65
C ASP A 171 -17.22 3.36 8.09
N TRP A 172 -16.88 2.36 8.91
CA TRP A 172 -16.63 0.98 8.51
C TRP A 172 -17.68 0.39 7.57
N ASP A 173 -18.96 0.43 7.98
CA ASP A 173 -20.04 -0.15 7.19
C ASP A 173 -20.26 0.57 5.84
N ALA A 174 -20.09 1.89 5.84
CA ALA A 174 -20.18 2.68 4.61
C ALA A 174 -19.03 2.32 3.66
N ARG A 175 -17.80 2.19 4.20
CA ARG A 175 -16.63 1.83 3.41
C ARG A 175 -16.72 0.41 2.85
N LEU A 176 -17.19 -0.56 3.63
CA LEU A 176 -17.41 -1.92 3.14
C LEU A 176 -18.41 -1.97 1.97
N ARG A 177 -19.49 -1.17 2.04
CA ARG A 177 -20.46 -1.08 0.93
C ARG A 177 -19.82 -0.48 -0.33
N GLN A 178 -18.98 0.54 -0.20
CA GLN A 178 -18.27 1.15 -1.33
C GLN A 178 -17.30 0.16 -1.99
N ILE A 179 -16.51 -0.55 -1.18
CA ILE A 179 -15.57 -1.58 -1.67
C ILE A 179 -16.35 -2.70 -2.38
N ASP A 180 -17.43 -3.18 -1.77
CA ASP A 180 -18.27 -4.23 -2.35
C ASP A 180 -18.88 -3.78 -3.69
N ALA A 181 -19.42 -2.58 -3.77
CA ALA A 181 -19.96 -2.00 -5.00
C ALA A 181 -18.88 -1.91 -6.10
N MET A 182 -17.69 -1.38 -5.77
CA MET A 182 -16.57 -1.30 -6.69
C MET A 182 -16.16 -2.69 -7.21
N LEU A 183 -16.05 -3.69 -6.35
CA LEU A 183 -15.64 -5.04 -6.74
C LEU A 183 -16.65 -5.76 -7.66
N HIS A 184 -17.92 -5.34 -7.65
CA HIS A 184 -18.96 -5.85 -8.55
C HIS A 184 -18.94 -5.16 -9.93
N GLU A 185 -18.21 -4.07 -10.11
CA GLU A 185 -18.01 -3.46 -11.42
C GLU A 185 -17.24 -4.41 -12.37
N PRO A 186 -17.55 -4.38 -13.68
CA PRO A 186 -16.87 -5.25 -14.66
C PRO A 186 -15.35 -5.11 -14.63
N GLY A 187 -14.64 -6.22 -14.44
CA GLY A 187 -13.18 -6.27 -14.47
C GLY A 187 -12.47 -6.02 -13.13
N ARG A 188 -13.12 -5.40 -12.12
CA ARG A 188 -12.47 -5.03 -10.85
C ARG A 188 -12.03 -6.25 -10.05
N MET A 189 -12.94 -7.20 -9.82
CA MET A 189 -12.58 -8.44 -9.09
C MET A 189 -11.51 -9.24 -9.83
N LYS A 190 -11.50 -9.24 -11.17
CA LYS A 190 -10.43 -9.88 -11.95
C LYS A 190 -9.09 -9.19 -11.74
N ALA A 191 -9.06 -7.87 -11.62
CA ALA A 191 -7.85 -7.12 -11.28
C ALA A 191 -7.32 -7.53 -9.89
N VAL A 192 -8.20 -7.62 -8.88
CA VAL A 192 -7.84 -8.10 -7.52
C VAL A 192 -7.23 -9.51 -7.58
N GLN A 193 -7.84 -10.44 -8.31
CA GLN A 193 -7.30 -11.80 -8.47
C GLN A 193 -5.91 -11.77 -9.09
N ARG A 194 -5.70 -10.97 -10.13
CA ARG A 194 -4.40 -10.86 -10.80
C ARG A 194 -3.33 -10.22 -9.92
N MET A 195 -3.68 -9.20 -9.14
CA MET A 195 -2.78 -8.62 -8.13
C MET A 195 -2.37 -9.67 -7.08
N GLY A 196 -3.35 -10.40 -6.54
CA GLY A 196 -3.14 -11.41 -5.49
C GLY A 196 -2.31 -12.60 -5.94
N THR A 197 -2.23 -12.89 -7.24
CA THR A 197 -1.42 -13.97 -7.80
C THR A 197 -0.03 -13.54 -8.26
N THR A 198 0.28 -12.24 -8.20
CA THR A 198 1.59 -11.72 -8.59
C THR A 198 2.61 -11.95 -7.47
N PRO A 199 3.73 -12.65 -7.74
CA PRO A 199 4.75 -12.90 -6.72
C PRO A 199 5.46 -11.60 -6.31
N ALA A 200 5.88 -11.50 -5.03
CA ALA A 200 6.56 -10.33 -4.51
C ALA A 200 8.09 -10.34 -4.74
N LYS A 201 8.63 -11.38 -5.35
CA LYS A 201 10.07 -11.55 -5.56
C LYS A 201 10.71 -10.45 -6.40
N ASP A 202 9.94 -9.77 -7.26
CA ASP A 202 10.40 -8.64 -8.06
C ASP A 202 10.76 -7.44 -7.17
N ALA A 203 9.92 -7.15 -6.17
CA ALA A 203 10.19 -6.09 -5.20
C ALA A 203 11.28 -6.46 -4.20
N GLY A 204 11.25 -7.68 -3.65
CA GLY A 204 12.30 -8.16 -2.73
C GLY A 204 13.69 -8.10 -3.36
N ALA A 205 13.83 -8.45 -4.64
CA ALA A 205 15.10 -8.35 -5.36
C ALA A 205 15.64 -6.92 -5.49
N LYS A 206 14.80 -5.89 -5.21
CA LYS A 206 15.15 -4.47 -5.34
C LYS A 206 15.51 -3.77 -4.03
N LEU A 207 15.32 -4.44 -2.89
CA LEU A 207 15.62 -3.84 -1.57
C LEU A 207 17.06 -3.32 -1.48
N GLY A 208 18.04 -4.10 -1.90
CA GLY A 208 19.45 -3.70 -1.92
C GLY A 208 19.82 -2.56 -2.89
N ASP A 209 18.94 -2.28 -3.86
CA ASP A 209 19.15 -1.22 -4.87
C ASP A 209 18.58 0.15 -4.43
N VAL A 210 17.77 0.21 -3.36
CA VAL A 210 17.19 1.45 -2.84
C VAL A 210 18.26 2.44 -2.42
N ARG A 211 18.04 3.74 -2.72
CA ARG A 211 19.04 4.81 -2.42
C ARG A 211 18.48 5.94 -1.55
N CYS A 212 17.21 5.87 -1.16
CA CYS A 212 16.56 6.85 -0.30
C CYS A 212 16.18 6.23 1.05
N PRO A 213 15.91 7.04 2.09
CA PRO A 213 15.39 6.55 3.35
C PRO A 213 14.05 5.81 3.18
N VAL A 214 13.86 4.72 3.95
CA VAL A 214 12.65 3.90 3.95
C VAL A 214 12.11 3.78 5.38
N LEU A 215 10.82 4.06 5.56
CA LEU A 215 10.09 3.78 6.79
C LEU A 215 9.11 2.63 6.56
N VAL A 216 9.32 1.51 7.21
CA VAL A 216 8.36 0.39 7.27
C VAL A 216 7.44 0.63 8.47
N VAL A 217 6.13 0.66 8.26
CA VAL A 217 5.11 0.80 9.29
C VAL A 217 4.28 -0.46 9.32
N GLN A 218 4.30 -1.20 10.43
CA GLN A 218 3.66 -2.50 10.53
C GLN A 218 2.67 -2.54 11.70
N GLY A 219 1.47 -3.09 11.46
CA GLY A 219 0.52 -3.36 12.53
C GLY A 219 0.92 -4.57 13.36
N THR A 220 0.87 -4.48 14.70
CA THR A 220 1.28 -5.60 15.57
C THR A 220 0.36 -6.81 15.48
N LEU A 221 -0.86 -6.64 14.96
CA LEU A 221 -1.87 -7.68 14.81
C LEU A 221 -2.20 -7.97 13.33
N ASP A 222 -1.30 -7.62 12.41
CA ASP A 222 -1.48 -7.87 10.97
C ASP A 222 -1.60 -9.39 10.72
N PRO A 223 -2.76 -9.86 10.22
CA PRO A 223 -3.02 -11.29 10.04
C PRO A 223 -2.30 -11.89 8.83
N ASP A 224 -1.68 -11.07 7.98
CA ASP A 224 -0.99 -11.54 6.78
C ASP A 224 0.41 -12.08 7.08
N TRP A 225 0.86 -11.91 8.32
CA TRP A 225 2.16 -12.38 8.81
C TRP A 225 2.02 -13.19 10.09
N VAL A 226 2.82 -14.25 10.21
CA VAL A 226 2.97 -15.01 11.46
C VAL A 226 3.59 -14.13 12.54
N SER A 227 4.55 -13.30 12.16
CA SER A 227 5.18 -12.29 12.99
C SER A 227 5.36 -11.00 12.16
N PRO A 228 4.44 -10.05 12.27
CA PRO A 228 4.55 -8.77 11.56
C PRO A 228 5.84 -8.02 11.87
N GLN A 229 6.30 -8.07 13.13
CA GLN A 229 7.56 -7.44 13.51
C GLN A 229 8.76 -8.09 12.81
N ALA A 230 8.85 -9.42 12.80
CA ALA A 230 9.95 -10.12 12.14
C ALA A 230 9.99 -9.84 10.62
N GLU A 231 8.83 -9.70 9.97
CA GLU A 231 8.79 -9.32 8.56
C GLU A 231 9.28 -7.88 8.35
N GLY A 232 8.83 -6.93 9.16
CA GLY A 232 9.32 -5.55 9.10
C GLY A 232 10.82 -5.43 9.34
N GLU A 233 11.35 -6.15 10.34
CA GLU A 233 12.79 -6.22 10.62
C GLU A 233 13.57 -6.83 9.46
N ALA A 234 13.03 -7.87 8.82
CA ALA A 234 13.68 -8.52 7.67
C ALA A 234 13.72 -7.60 6.44
N ILE A 235 12.66 -6.82 6.16
CA ILE A 235 12.68 -5.80 5.11
C ILE A 235 13.78 -4.76 5.40
N VAL A 236 13.84 -4.25 6.63
CA VAL A 236 14.86 -3.27 7.03
C VAL A 236 16.27 -3.83 6.90
N ALA A 237 16.48 -5.10 7.23
CA ALA A 237 17.78 -5.76 7.15
C ALA A 237 18.29 -5.96 5.71
N GLU A 238 17.38 -6.06 4.72
CA GLU A 238 17.73 -6.20 3.30
C GLU A 238 17.96 -4.85 2.60
N LEU A 239 17.57 -3.73 3.22
CA LEU A 239 17.88 -2.38 2.74
C LEU A 239 19.35 -2.02 2.98
N PRO A 240 19.96 -1.11 2.19
CA PRO A 240 21.28 -0.60 2.48
C PRO A 240 21.38 -0.01 3.89
N ALA A 241 22.52 -0.24 4.54
CA ALA A 241 22.73 0.13 5.95
C ALA A 241 22.39 1.61 6.23
N GLY A 242 21.57 1.83 7.26
CA GLY A 242 21.16 3.16 7.70
C GLY A 242 19.97 3.76 6.97
N LEU A 243 19.47 3.15 5.88
CA LEU A 243 18.31 3.67 5.14
C LEU A 243 16.98 3.19 5.73
N GLY A 244 16.90 1.98 6.27
CA GLY A 244 15.66 1.39 6.76
C GLY A 244 15.35 1.75 8.21
N ARG A 245 14.06 1.99 8.50
CA ARG A 245 13.50 2.13 9.87
C ARG A 245 12.21 1.35 9.97
N LEU A 246 11.94 0.78 11.14
CA LEU A 246 10.69 0.09 11.44
C LEU A 246 9.92 0.85 12.52
N ALA A 247 8.62 1.04 12.30
CA ALA A 247 7.67 1.53 13.27
C ALA A 247 6.52 0.51 13.43
N MET A 248 6.30 0.05 14.67
CA MET A 248 5.19 -0.87 14.99
C MET A 248 4.00 -0.07 15.52
N ILE A 249 2.81 -0.29 14.95
CA ILE A 249 1.56 0.32 15.39
C ILE A 249 0.80 -0.68 16.26
N THR A 250 0.78 -0.41 17.56
CA THR A 250 0.19 -1.32 18.55
C THR A 250 -1.32 -1.45 18.36
N GLY A 251 -1.80 -2.69 18.26
CA GLY A 251 -3.22 -3.02 18.10
C GLY A 251 -3.74 -2.92 16.67
N ALA A 252 -2.95 -2.41 15.71
CA ALA A 252 -3.33 -2.34 14.32
C ALA A 252 -3.19 -3.70 13.62
N GLY A 253 -4.11 -3.96 12.68
CA GLY A 253 -4.00 -5.04 11.72
C GLY A 253 -3.31 -4.60 10.43
N HIS A 254 -3.81 -5.12 9.31
CA HIS A 254 -3.24 -4.87 7.98
C HIS A 254 -3.44 -3.43 7.46
N TYR A 255 -4.34 -2.65 8.07
CA TYR A 255 -4.66 -1.28 7.67
C TYR A 255 -4.33 -0.27 8.79
N PRO A 256 -3.06 -0.14 9.23
CA PRO A 256 -2.69 0.72 10.36
C PRO A 256 -3.07 2.19 10.11
N HIS A 257 -2.95 2.67 8.87
CA HIS A 257 -3.27 4.04 8.45
C HIS A 257 -4.77 4.38 8.52
N VAL A 258 -5.63 3.37 8.58
CA VAL A 258 -7.09 3.54 8.72
C VAL A 258 -7.52 3.35 10.16
N GLN A 259 -6.96 2.36 10.86
CA GLN A 259 -7.33 2.05 12.25
C GLN A 259 -6.75 3.05 13.26
N PHE A 260 -5.50 3.47 13.04
CA PHE A 260 -4.74 4.33 13.95
C PHE A 260 -4.00 5.43 13.20
N PRO A 261 -4.71 6.29 12.43
CA PRO A 261 -4.10 7.30 11.58
C PRO A 261 -3.19 8.26 12.34
N GLU A 262 -3.54 8.61 13.58
CA GLU A 262 -2.73 9.51 14.41
C GLU A 262 -1.39 8.88 14.79
N GLN A 263 -1.35 7.58 15.11
CA GLN A 263 -0.09 6.88 15.41
C GLN A 263 0.78 6.76 14.15
N VAL A 264 0.17 6.49 13.00
CA VAL A 264 0.88 6.44 11.72
C VAL A 264 1.45 7.81 11.36
N LEU A 265 0.67 8.89 11.49
CA LEU A 265 1.16 10.26 11.29
C LEU A 265 2.29 10.61 12.26
N ALA A 266 2.18 10.21 13.53
CA ALA A 266 3.23 10.45 14.52
C ALA A 266 4.55 9.73 14.19
N ALA A 267 4.49 8.58 13.49
CA ALA A 267 5.68 7.89 12.98
C ALA A 267 6.20 8.53 11.67
N MET A 268 5.29 8.90 10.77
CA MET A 268 5.63 9.42 9.44
C MET A 268 6.17 10.84 9.47
N LEU A 269 5.53 11.78 10.18
CA LEU A 269 5.88 13.20 10.07
C LEU A 269 7.32 13.53 10.52
N PRO A 270 7.86 12.97 11.63
CA PRO A 270 9.27 13.16 11.97
C PRO A 270 10.23 12.57 10.93
N PHE A 271 9.88 11.42 10.33
CA PHE A 271 10.66 10.81 9.26
C PHE A 271 10.66 11.70 8.01
N LEU A 272 9.50 12.17 7.57
CA LEU A 272 9.37 13.06 6.42
C LEU A 272 10.09 14.42 6.64
N GLY A 273 10.09 14.93 7.87
CA GLY A 273 10.81 16.15 8.22
C GLY A 273 12.32 16.07 8.03
N GLN A 274 12.90 14.88 8.25
CA GLN A 274 14.35 14.65 8.04
C GLN A 274 14.73 14.58 6.55
N VAL A 275 13.79 14.23 5.68
CA VAL A 275 14.02 14.15 4.22
C VAL A 275 13.91 15.53 3.56
N ARG A 276 13.25 16.50 4.24
CA ARG A 276 13.13 17.88 3.76
C ARG A 276 14.42 18.72 3.94
N ALA A 277 15.25 18.31 4.87
CA ALA A 277 16.49 19.02 5.21
C ALA A 277 17.64 18.60 4.29
#